data_6f01daaf9e73667541a821e3fc63b5ca
#
_entry.id   6f01daaf9e73667541a821e3fc63b5ca
#
_cell.length_a   1.000
_cell.length_b   1.000
_cell.length_c   1.000
_cell.angle_alpha   90.00
_cell.angle_beta   90.00
_cell.angle_gamma   90.00
#
_symmetry.space_group_name_H-M   'P 1'
#
loop_
_entity.id
_entity.type
_entity.pdbx_description
1 polymer ?
#
loop_
_entity_poly.entity_id
_entity_poly.type
_entity_poly.pdbx_seq_one_letter_code
_entity_poly.pdbx_strand_id
1 'polypeptide(L)'
;MITGKAWFKVPSAIKVELVGKLQKYVSGKDVILHLIGKIGVDGALYRSLEFTGEGVASLSMDDRLCIANMAIEAGAKNGIFPVDDVTLEYCKDRCQREPRIFQADADAEYDETIVIDLSALRPTVAFPHLPENTKTIDEIGENEIKIDQVVIGSCTNGRIEDLEVTAEILKGKKVAKHVRCIIIPGTQSIYLEAIRRGWVEIFIEAGAVFSTPTCGPCLGGHMGILGKGERAVSTTNRNFVGRMGHIDSEIYLSSPAVAAASALTGYITDPTK
;
A
#
# COMPACT_ATOMS: atom_id res chain seq x y z
N MET A 1 7.13 25.21 15.47
CA MET A 1 6.78 26.14 14.38
C MET A 1 7.35 27.53 14.57
N ILE A 2 7.30 28.12 15.77
CA ILE A 2 7.78 29.50 16.03
C ILE A 2 9.27 29.70 15.66
N THR A 3 10.13 28.75 15.98
CA THR A 3 11.59 28.86 15.74
C THR A 3 12.03 28.35 14.36
N GLY A 4 11.15 27.66 13.62
CA GLY A 4 11.53 26.95 12.40
C GLY A 4 12.53 25.80 12.62
N LYS A 5 12.78 25.39 13.86
CA LYS A 5 13.72 24.34 14.24
C LYS A 5 13.04 23.26 15.06
N ALA A 6 13.45 22.02 14.85
CA ALA A 6 13.08 20.86 15.66
C ALA A 6 14.35 20.04 15.93
N TRP A 7 14.40 19.36 17.08
CA TRP A 7 15.46 18.42 17.37
C TRP A 7 14.99 16.99 17.10
N PHE A 8 15.90 16.16 16.65
CA PHE A 8 15.66 14.74 16.44
C PHE A 8 16.81 13.94 17.06
N LYS A 9 16.48 12.81 17.70
CA LYS A 9 17.48 11.80 18.00
C LYS A 9 17.77 11.08 16.68
N VAL A 10 19.03 10.91 16.32
CA VAL A 10 19.41 10.12 15.14
C VAL A 10 19.00 8.66 15.39
N PRO A 11 18.17 8.08 14.56
CA PRO A 11 17.77 6.67 14.72
C PRO A 11 18.92 5.76 14.27
N SER A 12 18.99 4.56 14.85
CA SER A 12 19.73 3.47 14.24
C SER A 12 18.99 2.92 13.00
N ALA A 13 19.60 2.05 12.24
CA ALA A 13 19.05 1.59 10.98
C ALA A 13 18.95 0.05 10.91
N ILE A 14 17.88 -0.41 10.25
CA ILE A 14 17.72 -1.79 9.79
C ILE A 14 17.91 -1.80 8.28
N LYS A 15 18.80 -2.68 7.80
CA LYS A 15 18.98 -2.92 6.37
C LYS A 15 17.96 -3.94 5.88
N VAL A 16 17.18 -3.58 4.87
CA VAL A 16 16.26 -4.50 4.19
C VAL A 16 16.79 -4.76 2.79
N GLU A 17 17.38 -5.94 2.60
CA GLU A 17 17.96 -6.34 1.33
C GLU A 17 16.91 -7.07 0.48
N LEU A 18 16.58 -6.48 -0.66
CA LEU A 18 15.62 -7.00 -1.61
C LEU A 18 16.37 -7.75 -2.73
N VAL A 19 15.99 -8.99 -2.98
CA VAL A 19 16.56 -9.81 -4.07
C VAL A 19 15.45 -10.29 -4.99
N GLY A 20 15.81 -10.64 -6.23
CA GLY A 20 14.83 -11.11 -7.22
C GLY A 20 13.90 -10.02 -7.77
N LYS A 21 12.73 -10.41 -8.27
CA LYS A 21 11.74 -9.53 -8.91
C LYS A 21 10.32 -9.89 -8.48
N LEU A 22 9.46 -8.86 -8.39
CA LEU A 22 8.03 -9.06 -8.08
C LEU A 22 7.33 -9.94 -9.14
N GLN A 23 6.44 -10.79 -8.66
CA GLN A 23 5.54 -11.58 -9.48
C GLN A 23 4.32 -10.74 -9.92
N LYS A 24 3.59 -11.23 -10.92
CA LYS A 24 2.35 -10.59 -11.36
C LYS A 24 1.36 -10.42 -10.18
N TYR A 25 0.75 -9.26 -10.05
CA TYR A 25 -0.18 -8.87 -8.99
C TYR A 25 0.43 -8.80 -7.57
N VAL A 26 1.75 -8.91 -7.44
CA VAL A 26 2.48 -8.58 -6.22
C VAL A 26 3.06 -7.17 -6.38
N SER A 27 2.91 -6.31 -5.39
CA SER A 27 3.30 -4.90 -5.43
C SER A 27 4.09 -4.49 -4.18
N GLY A 28 4.54 -3.25 -4.13
CA GLY A 28 5.18 -2.70 -2.93
C GLY A 28 4.32 -2.82 -1.67
N LYS A 29 2.99 -2.87 -1.80
CA LYS A 29 2.09 -3.14 -0.68
C LYS A 29 2.33 -4.51 -0.07
N ASP A 30 2.49 -5.54 -0.90
CA ASP A 30 2.73 -6.90 -0.43
C ASP A 30 4.13 -7.01 0.22
N VAL A 31 5.13 -6.30 -0.32
CA VAL A 31 6.49 -6.22 0.25
C VAL A 31 6.45 -5.67 1.67
N ILE A 32 5.79 -4.52 1.86
CA ILE A 32 5.76 -3.88 3.19
C ILE A 32 4.89 -4.65 4.18
N LEU A 33 3.77 -5.24 3.75
CA LEU A 33 2.95 -6.10 4.60
C LEU A 33 3.72 -7.36 5.02
N HIS A 34 4.46 -7.99 4.10
CA HIS A 34 5.34 -9.10 4.42
C HIS A 34 6.41 -8.73 5.45
N LEU A 35 7.05 -7.56 5.28
CA LEU A 35 8.04 -7.06 6.23
C LEU A 35 7.41 -6.85 7.62
N ILE A 36 6.26 -6.15 7.69
CA ILE A 36 5.56 -5.89 8.95
C ILE A 36 5.14 -7.22 9.61
N GLY A 37 4.63 -8.16 8.84
CA GLY A 37 4.30 -9.50 9.36
C GLY A 37 5.49 -10.25 9.94
N LYS A 38 6.71 -10.00 9.40
CA LYS A 38 7.94 -10.64 9.85
C LYS A 38 8.52 -10.01 11.11
N ILE A 39 8.47 -8.68 11.25
CA ILE A 39 9.12 -7.96 12.35
C ILE A 39 8.15 -7.41 13.40
N GLY A 40 6.84 -7.41 13.11
CA GLY A 40 5.81 -6.82 13.96
C GLY A 40 5.67 -5.31 13.82
N VAL A 41 4.60 -4.75 14.40
CA VAL A 41 4.29 -3.31 14.36
C VAL A 41 5.29 -2.45 15.14
N ASP A 42 6.07 -3.05 16.04
CA ASP A 42 7.11 -2.38 16.84
C ASP A 42 8.53 -2.81 16.45
N GLY A 43 8.69 -3.69 15.45
CA GLY A 43 9.97 -4.28 15.07
C GLY A 43 11.04 -3.27 14.64
N ALA A 44 10.60 -2.15 14.07
CA ALA A 44 11.48 -1.05 13.68
C ALA A 44 11.27 0.21 14.55
N LEU A 45 10.79 0.04 15.79
CA LEU A 45 10.45 1.18 16.65
C LEU A 45 11.64 2.15 16.80
N TYR A 46 11.41 3.39 16.37
CA TYR A 46 12.40 4.47 16.35
C TYR A 46 13.67 4.19 15.51
N ARG A 47 13.62 3.27 14.55
CA ARG A 47 14.70 2.97 13.62
C ARG A 47 14.40 3.49 12.22
N SER A 48 15.41 3.61 11.39
CA SER A 48 15.29 3.84 9.95
C SER A 48 15.27 2.49 9.23
N LEU A 49 14.39 2.31 8.26
CA LEU A 49 14.43 1.19 7.33
C LEU A 49 15.15 1.63 6.05
N GLU A 50 16.27 1.00 5.73
CA GLU A 50 17.03 1.26 4.51
C GLU A 50 16.90 0.06 3.56
N PHE A 51 16.22 0.28 2.43
CA PHE A 51 15.97 -0.73 1.41
C PHE A 51 17.12 -0.75 0.41
N THR A 52 17.72 -1.90 0.22
CA THR A 52 18.91 -2.12 -0.62
C THR A 52 18.76 -3.39 -1.45
N GLY A 53 19.82 -3.78 -2.16
CA GLY A 53 19.87 -5.01 -2.94
C GLY A 53 19.42 -4.85 -4.39
N GLU A 54 19.68 -5.86 -5.19
CA GLU A 54 19.41 -5.85 -6.64
C GLU A 54 17.92 -5.77 -6.99
N GLY A 55 17.06 -6.28 -6.09
CA GLY A 55 15.62 -6.26 -6.24
C GLY A 55 15.02 -4.85 -6.29
N VAL A 56 15.69 -3.85 -5.69
CA VAL A 56 15.24 -2.45 -5.71
C VAL A 56 15.06 -1.94 -7.14
N ALA A 57 15.93 -2.33 -8.07
CA ALA A 57 15.86 -1.91 -9.46
C ALA A 57 14.58 -2.40 -10.19
N SER A 58 13.92 -3.42 -9.64
CA SER A 58 12.66 -3.95 -10.19
C SER A 58 11.41 -3.24 -9.65
N LEU A 59 11.55 -2.41 -8.62
CA LEU A 59 10.45 -1.66 -8.00
C LEU A 59 10.23 -0.34 -8.74
N SER A 60 8.98 -0.07 -9.08
CA SER A 60 8.56 1.25 -9.56
C SER A 60 8.68 2.32 -8.47
N MET A 61 8.54 3.60 -8.84
CA MET A 61 8.45 4.66 -7.84
C MET A 61 7.18 4.54 -7.00
N ASP A 62 6.08 4.07 -7.58
CA ASP A 62 4.82 3.90 -6.87
C ASP A 62 4.95 2.80 -5.79
N ASP A 63 5.66 1.70 -6.08
CA ASP A 63 6.00 0.67 -5.10
C ASP A 63 6.88 1.22 -3.96
N ARG A 64 7.98 1.92 -4.31
CA ARG A 64 8.90 2.50 -3.32
C ARG A 64 8.20 3.49 -2.40
N LEU A 65 7.34 4.33 -2.96
CA LEU A 65 6.57 5.31 -2.20
C LEU A 65 5.51 4.64 -1.30
N CYS A 66 4.91 3.53 -1.73
CA CYS A 66 4.00 2.73 -0.91
C CYS A 66 4.75 2.11 0.29
N ILE A 67 5.91 1.49 0.04
CA ILE A 67 6.75 0.88 1.08
C ILE A 67 7.20 1.95 2.09
N ALA A 68 7.73 3.08 1.61
CA ALA A 68 8.20 4.17 2.47
C ALA A 68 7.05 4.79 3.29
N ASN A 69 5.85 4.91 2.70
CA ASN A 69 4.65 5.41 3.38
C ASN A 69 4.25 4.51 4.55
N MET A 70 4.36 3.19 4.40
CA MET A 70 3.96 2.24 5.43
C MET A 70 5.07 1.82 6.39
N ALA A 71 6.29 2.33 6.25
CA ALA A 71 7.38 2.05 7.19
C ALA A 71 7.00 2.42 8.65
N ILE A 72 6.18 3.46 8.83
CA ILE A 72 5.67 3.87 10.15
C ILE A 72 4.82 2.78 10.82
N GLU A 73 4.20 1.88 10.06
CA GLU A 73 3.35 0.80 10.60
C GLU A 73 4.19 -0.35 11.19
N ALA A 74 5.51 -0.33 10.99
CA ALA A 74 6.49 -1.14 11.71
C ALA A 74 7.18 -0.37 12.86
N GLY A 75 6.71 0.86 13.20
CA GLY A 75 7.32 1.73 14.19
C GLY A 75 8.51 2.55 13.67
N ALA A 76 8.89 2.43 12.40
CA ALA A 76 10.05 3.10 11.82
C ALA A 76 9.85 4.61 11.70
N LYS A 77 10.97 5.35 11.75
CA LYS A 77 10.98 6.80 11.53
C LYS A 77 10.84 7.15 10.05
N ASN A 78 11.32 6.31 9.16
CA ASN A 78 11.25 6.45 7.72
C ASN A 78 11.55 5.12 7.01
N GLY A 79 11.29 5.09 5.68
CA GLY A 79 11.77 4.10 4.74
C GLY A 79 12.58 4.80 3.66
N ILE A 80 13.82 4.40 3.46
CA ILE A 80 14.77 5.03 2.54
C ILE A 80 15.13 4.06 1.43
N PHE A 81 15.08 4.55 0.19
CA PHE A 81 15.55 3.84 -1.00
C PHE A 81 16.78 4.54 -1.58
N PRO A 82 17.71 3.83 -2.21
CA PRO A 82 18.82 4.45 -2.92
C PRO A 82 18.28 5.28 -4.09
N VAL A 83 19.02 6.34 -4.41
CA VAL A 83 18.73 7.16 -5.59
C VAL A 83 19.38 6.50 -6.80
N ASP A 84 18.55 6.00 -7.70
CA ASP A 84 18.91 5.38 -8.97
C ASP A 84 18.24 6.11 -10.14
N ASP A 85 18.40 5.58 -11.36
CA ASP A 85 17.83 6.17 -12.58
C ASP A 85 16.31 6.27 -12.51
N VAL A 86 15.62 5.32 -11.87
CA VAL A 86 14.15 5.34 -11.68
C VAL A 86 13.76 6.55 -10.82
N THR A 87 14.50 6.79 -9.73
CA THR A 87 14.27 7.93 -8.84
C THR A 87 14.59 9.26 -9.54
N LEU A 88 15.72 9.34 -10.26
CA LEU A 88 16.13 10.54 -10.98
C LEU A 88 15.13 10.92 -12.08
N GLU A 89 14.66 9.97 -12.87
CA GLU A 89 13.65 10.22 -13.91
C GLU A 89 12.32 10.68 -13.27
N TYR A 90 11.90 10.08 -12.16
CA TYR A 90 10.71 10.54 -11.45
C TYR A 90 10.84 11.99 -10.94
N CYS A 91 12.02 12.40 -10.50
CA CYS A 91 12.30 13.74 -9.98
C CYS A 91 12.42 14.80 -11.07
N LYS A 92 12.80 14.44 -12.29
CA LYS A 92 13.17 15.34 -13.40
C LYS A 92 12.18 16.48 -13.65
N ASP A 93 10.88 16.15 -13.71
CA ASP A 93 9.82 17.13 -13.96
C ASP A 93 9.11 17.62 -12.69
N ARG A 94 9.58 17.20 -11.51
CA ARG A 94 8.95 17.47 -10.21
C ARG A 94 9.81 18.33 -9.30
N CYS A 95 11.13 18.27 -9.45
CA CYS A 95 12.05 19.04 -8.63
C CYS A 95 12.25 20.44 -9.19
N GLN A 96 12.09 21.48 -8.35
CA GLN A 96 12.36 22.89 -8.72
C GLN A 96 13.85 23.26 -8.56
N ARG A 97 14.65 22.37 -7.98
CA ARG A 97 16.09 22.55 -7.75
C ARG A 97 16.79 21.21 -7.92
N GLU A 98 18.07 21.25 -8.19
CA GLU A 98 18.90 20.05 -8.23
C GLU A 98 18.82 19.28 -6.90
N PRO A 99 18.47 17.99 -6.91
CA PRO A 99 18.38 17.18 -5.70
C PRO A 99 19.79 16.91 -5.14
N ARG A 100 19.90 16.91 -3.82
CA ARG A 100 21.11 16.41 -3.14
C ARG A 100 20.94 14.91 -2.92
N ILE A 101 21.90 14.14 -3.42
CA ILE A 101 21.91 12.68 -3.28
C ILE A 101 22.73 12.33 -2.05
N PHE A 102 22.15 11.52 -1.17
CA PHE A 102 22.82 10.93 -0.02
C PHE A 102 22.86 9.41 -0.18
N GLN A 103 23.96 8.81 0.19
CA GLN A 103 24.17 7.37 0.16
C GLN A 103 24.78 6.94 1.49
N ALA A 104 24.59 5.70 1.89
CA ALA A 104 25.26 5.13 3.03
C ALA A 104 26.78 5.04 2.76
N ASP A 105 27.58 5.27 3.78
CA ASP A 105 29.01 5.06 3.71
C ASP A 105 29.34 3.57 3.56
N ALA A 106 30.51 3.24 3.01
CA ALA A 106 30.88 1.83 2.74
C ALA A 106 31.01 0.99 4.04
N ASP A 107 31.25 1.66 5.15
CA ASP A 107 31.38 1.10 6.50
C ASP A 107 30.16 1.37 7.39
N ALA A 108 29.01 1.72 6.78
CA ALA A 108 27.77 1.95 7.52
C ALA A 108 27.35 0.70 8.34
N GLU A 109 27.07 0.94 9.61
CA GLU A 109 26.60 -0.11 10.53
C GLU A 109 25.08 -0.16 10.62
N TYR A 110 24.54 -1.36 10.69
CA TYR A 110 23.11 -1.64 10.84
C TYR A 110 22.86 -2.51 12.06
N ASP A 111 21.77 -2.26 12.78
CA ASP A 111 21.36 -3.10 13.92
C ASP A 111 21.01 -4.53 13.47
N GLU A 112 20.44 -4.63 12.27
CA GLU A 112 19.94 -5.88 11.71
C GLU A 112 19.95 -5.81 10.17
N THR A 113 20.07 -6.96 9.53
CA THR A 113 19.85 -7.12 8.08
C THR A 113 18.75 -8.15 7.83
N ILE A 114 17.73 -7.73 7.09
CA ILE A 114 16.58 -8.56 6.73
C ILE A 114 16.62 -8.77 5.22
N VAL A 115 16.64 -10.02 4.77
CA VAL A 115 16.58 -10.36 3.34
C VAL A 115 15.16 -10.74 2.97
N ILE A 116 14.66 -10.18 1.85
CA ILE A 116 13.36 -10.48 1.26
C ILE A 116 13.58 -10.87 -0.20
N ASP A 117 13.20 -12.10 -0.56
CA ASP A 117 13.14 -12.54 -1.95
C ASP A 117 11.80 -12.14 -2.57
N LEU A 118 11.84 -11.12 -3.42
CA LEU A 118 10.67 -10.61 -4.13
C LEU A 118 10.02 -11.67 -5.03
N SER A 119 10.82 -12.64 -5.53
CA SER A 119 10.34 -13.70 -6.41
C SER A 119 9.51 -14.76 -5.67
N ALA A 120 9.71 -14.88 -4.35
CA ALA A 120 8.99 -15.81 -3.49
C ALA A 120 7.71 -15.18 -2.89
N LEU A 121 7.55 -13.85 -2.99
CA LEU A 121 6.39 -13.17 -2.42
C LEU A 121 5.09 -13.56 -3.14
N ARG A 122 4.05 -13.71 -2.34
CA ARG A 122 2.67 -13.90 -2.80
C ARG A 122 1.82 -12.72 -2.37
N PRO A 123 0.70 -12.42 -3.06
CA PRO A 123 -0.25 -11.43 -2.59
C PRO A 123 -0.57 -11.67 -1.11
N THR A 124 -0.46 -10.61 -0.32
CA THR A 124 -0.50 -10.68 1.14
C THR A 124 -1.67 -9.86 1.70
N VAL A 125 -2.37 -10.41 2.68
CA VAL A 125 -3.48 -9.76 3.37
C VAL A 125 -3.17 -9.66 4.85
N ALA A 126 -3.26 -8.44 5.41
CA ALA A 126 -3.17 -8.23 6.86
C ALA A 126 -4.56 -8.27 7.49
N PHE A 127 -4.74 -9.19 8.40
CA PHE A 127 -6.00 -9.45 9.11
C PHE A 127 -6.23 -8.43 10.23
N PRO A 128 -7.48 -8.19 10.66
CA PRO A 128 -7.77 -7.38 11.82
C PRO A 128 -7.09 -7.92 13.10
N HIS A 129 -6.68 -7.08 14.03
CA HIS A 129 -6.77 -5.61 14.05
C HIS A 129 -5.37 -4.98 14.11
N LEU A 130 -4.36 -5.65 13.53
CA LEU A 130 -2.99 -5.16 13.42
C LEU A 130 -2.41 -5.46 12.03
N PRO A 131 -1.61 -4.56 11.45
CA PRO A 131 -0.98 -4.81 10.13
C PRO A 131 0.00 -5.99 10.10
N GLU A 132 0.46 -6.46 11.27
CA GLU A 132 1.35 -7.63 11.39
C GLU A 132 0.65 -8.98 11.26
N ASN A 133 -0.69 -9.01 11.37
CA ASN A 133 -1.46 -10.25 11.27
C ASN A 133 -1.58 -10.71 9.80
N THR A 134 -0.46 -10.93 9.16
CA THR A 134 -0.41 -11.22 7.72
C THR A 134 -0.60 -12.70 7.41
N LYS A 135 -1.30 -12.96 6.28
CA LYS A 135 -1.35 -14.25 5.61
C LYS A 135 -1.14 -14.04 4.11
N THR A 136 -0.52 -14.99 3.46
CA THR A 136 -0.53 -15.01 2.00
C THR A 136 -1.91 -15.41 1.49
N ILE A 137 -2.23 -15.02 0.27
CA ILE A 137 -3.54 -15.33 -0.33
C ILE A 137 -3.77 -16.84 -0.44
N ASP A 138 -2.71 -17.62 -0.56
CA ASP A 138 -2.76 -19.09 -0.63
C ASP A 138 -3.19 -19.75 0.70
N GLU A 139 -2.99 -19.05 1.82
CA GLU A 139 -3.39 -19.50 3.16
C GLU A 139 -4.86 -19.16 3.49
N ILE A 140 -5.53 -18.43 2.58
CA ILE A 140 -6.92 -18.02 2.75
C ILE A 140 -7.79 -18.89 1.84
N GLY A 141 -8.76 -19.58 2.41
CA GLY A 141 -9.70 -20.42 1.65
C GLY A 141 -10.58 -19.60 0.71
N GLU A 142 -10.94 -20.19 -0.42
CA GLU A 142 -11.86 -19.57 -1.37
C GLU A 142 -13.23 -19.32 -0.72
N ASN A 143 -13.77 -18.09 -0.91
CA ASN A 143 -15.06 -17.66 -0.34
C ASN A 143 -15.16 -17.77 1.19
N GLU A 144 -14.04 -17.84 1.90
CA GLU A 144 -14.02 -17.96 3.35
C GLU A 144 -14.45 -16.66 4.05
N ILE A 145 -13.92 -15.52 3.58
CA ILE A 145 -14.15 -14.22 4.22
C ILE A 145 -15.00 -13.35 3.30
N LYS A 146 -16.29 -13.26 3.63
CA LYS A 146 -17.25 -12.36 2.97
C LYS A 146 -16.96 -10.91 3.41
N ILE A 147 -17.04 -9.97 2.46
CA ILE A 147 -16.80 -8.56 2.67
C ILE A 147 -18.01 -7.70 2.24
N ASP A 148 -18.15 -6.53 2.85
CA ASP A 148 -19.22 -5.57 2.60
C ASP A 148 -18.71 -4.32 1.85
N GLN A 149 -17.40 -4.06 1.92
CA GLN A 149 -16.79 -2.88 1.32
C GLN A 149 -15.39 -3.16 0.79
N VAL A 150 -15.04 -2.45 -0.27
CA VAL A 150 -13.67 -2.36 -0.78
C VAL A 150 -13.27 -0.89 -0.90
N VAL A 151 -12.07 -0.56 -0.42
CA VAL A 151 -11.49 0.78 -0.53
C VAL A 151 -10.13 0.67 -1.22
N ILE A 152 -10.02 1.25 -2.42
CA ILE A 152 -8.78 1.25 -3.20
C ILE A 152 -8.28 2.67 -3.32
N GLY A 153 -7.01 2.90 -2.99
CA GLY A 153 -6.39 4.20 -3.20
C GLY A 153 -5.86 4.87 -1.96
N SER A 154 -6.16 6.15 -1.79
CA SER A 154 -5.60 7.08 -0.80
C SER A 154 -4.11 7.40 -1.04
N CYS A 155 -3.40 7.94 -0.02
CA CYS A 155 -1.98 8.30 -0.13
C CYS A 155 -1.06 7.11 -0.36
N THR A 156 -1.48 5.90 0.02
CA THR A 156 -0.67 4.67 -0.07
C THR A 156 -0.73 4.05 -1.45
N ASN A 157 -1.94 3.71 -1.91
CA ASN A 157 -2.18 2.96 -3.15
C ASN A 157 -3.24 3.63 -4.03
N GLY A 158 -3.21 4.95 -4.16
CA GLY A 158 -3.99 5.72 -5.12
C GLY A 158 -3.14 6.32 -6.24
N ARG A 159 -2.05 5.68 -6.59
CA ARG A 159 -1.11 6.10 -7.64
C ARG A 159 -1.53 5.56 -9.00
N ILE A 160 -0.81 5.94 -10.04
CA ILE A 160 -1.18 5.58 -11.42
C ILE A 160 -1.17 4.07 -11.62
N GLU A 161 -0.14 3.37 -11.16
CA GLU A 161 -0.04 1.91 -11.31
C GLU A 161 -1.11 1.17 -10.50
N ASP A 162 -1.47 1.69 -9.32
CA ASP A 162 -2.55 1.14 -8.49
C ASP A 162 -3.91 1.22 -9.20
N LEU A 163 -4.18 2.37 -9.85
CA LEU A 163 -5.42 2.57 -10.59
C LEU A 163 -5.43 1.78 -11.91
N GLU A 164 -4.27 1.60 -12.54
CA GLU A 164 -4.12 0.81 -13.77
C GLU A 164 -4.47 -0.66 -13.53
N VAL A 165 -3.86 -1.30 -12.54
CA VAL A 165 -4.17 -2.70 -12.20
C VAL A 165 -5.62 -2.86 -11.75
N THR A 166 -6.16 -1.87 -11.04
CA THR A 166 -7.58 -1.85 -10.65
C THR A 166 -8.49 -1.80 -11.87
N ALA A 167 -8.19 -0.91 -12.84
CA ALA A 167 -8.95 -0.79 -14.07
C ALA A 167 -8.86 -2.06 -14.93
N GLU A 168 -7.68 -2.67 -15.02
CA GLU A 168 -7.47 -3.94 -15.73
C GLU A 168 -8.39 -5.03 -15.19
N ILE A 169 -8.43 -5.19 -13.85
CA ILE A 169 -9.21 -6.24 -13.21
C ILE A 169 -10.72 -5.98 -13.30
N LEU A 170 -11.17 -4.72 -13.18
CA LEU A 170 -12.59 -4.35 -13.19
C LEU A 170 -13.19 -4.22 -14.59
N LYS A 171 -12.37 -4.04 -15.64
CA LYS A 171 -12.82 -3.79 -17.01
C LYS A 171 -13.80 -4.86 -17.51
N GLY A 172 -15.00 -4.41 -17.90
CA GLY A 172 -16.06 -5.28 -18.44
C GLY A 172 -16.73 -6.19 -17.41
N LYS A 173 -16.40 -6.01 -16.11
CA LYS A 173 -16.96 -6.80 -15.00
C LYS A 173 -17.82 -5.92 -14.08
N LYS A 174 -18.51 -6.53 -13.13
CA LYS A 174 -19.36 -5.82 -12.16
C LYS A 174 -18.94 -6.17 -10.73
N VAL A 175 -18.88 -5.15 -9.89
CA VAL A 175 -18.73 -5.29 -8.44
C VAL A 175 -19.89 -6.11 -7.89
N ALA A 176 -19.63 -7.00 -6.93
CA ALA A 176 -20.65 -7.80 -6.27
C ALA A 176 -21.76 -6.91 -5.67
N LYS A 177 -23.02 -7.25 -5.87
CA LYS A 177 -24.19 -6.39 -5.55
C LYS A 177 -24.24 -5.89 -4.09
N HIS A 178 -23.65 -6.64 -3.17
CA HIS A 178 -23.63 -6.30 -1.74
C HIS A 178 -22.36 -5.55 -1.32
N VAL A 179 -21.42 -5.32 -2.23
CA VAL A 179 -20.14 -4.66 -1.93
C VAL A 179 -20.19 -3.19 -2.33
N ARG A 180 -19.80 -2.31 -1.42
CA ARG A 180 -19.49 -0.91 -1.73
C ARG A 180 -18.02 -0.83 -2.18
N CYS A 181 -17.77 -0.52 -3.44
CA CYS A 181 -16.42 -0.31 -3.96
C CYS A 181 -16.15 1.19 -4.09
N ILE A 182 -15.15 1.69 -3.36
CA ILE A 182 -14.75 3.11 -3.33
C ILE A 182 -13.29 3.20 -3.81
N ILE A 183 -13.07 4.00 -4.85
CA ILE A 183 -11.75 4.22 -5.45
C ILE A 183 -11.36 5.68 -5.27
N ILE A 184 -10.18 5.94 -4.71
CA ILE A 184 -9.71 7.25 -4.28
C ILE A 184 -8.32 7.52 -4.85
N PRO A 185 -8.15 8.39 -5.86
CA PRO A 185 -6.83 8.75 -6.38
C PRO A 185 -6.02 9.53 -5.34
N GLY A 186 -4.70 9.37 -5.38
CA GLY A 186 -3.81 9.98 -4.38
C GLY A 186 -3.64 11.50 -4.52
N THR A 187 -3.79 12.05 -5.74
CA THR A 187 -3.63 13.48 -6.03
C THR A 187 -4.54 13.95 -7.16
N GLN A 188 -4.70 15.29 -7.31
CA GLN A 188 -5.46 15.86 -8.41
C GLN A 188 -4.88 15.52 -9.79
N SER A 189 -3.55 15.43 -9.90
CA SER A 189 -2.90 15.06 -11.17
C SER A 189 -3.21 13.61 -11.56
N ILE A 190 -3.20 12.70 -10.59
CA ILE A 190 -3.59 11.30 -10.80
C ILE A 190 -5.08 11.19 -11.16
N TYR A 191 -5.93 11.98 -10.47
CA TYR A 191 -7.36 12.05 -10.78
C TYR A 191 -7.59 12.42 -12.24
N LEU A 192 -6.94 13.49 -12.69
CA LEU A 192 -7.04 13.97 -14.07
C LEU A 192 -6.49 12.95 -15.08
N GLU A 193 -5.38 12.30 -14.76
CA GLU A 193 -4.79 11.27 -15.60
C GLU A 193 -5.70 10.03 -15.72
N ALA A 194 -6.34 9.60 -14.64
CA ALA A 194 -7.31 8.51 -14.66
C ALA A 194 -8.51 8.83 -15.58
N ILE A 195 -8.97 10.10 -15.61
CA ILE A 195 -9.99 10.56 -16.56
C ILE A 195 -9.49 10.45 -18.00
N ARG A 196 -8.27 10.94 -18.29
CA ARG A 196 -7.68 10.93 -19.64
C ARG A 196 -7.48 9.51 -20.19
N ARG A 197 -7.15 8.56 -19.32
CA ARG A 197 -6.98 7.14 -19.67
C ARG A 197 -8.30 6.38 -19.79
N GLY A 198 -9.46 7.02 -19.49
CA GLY A 198 -10.77 6.38 -19.54
C GLY A 198 -11.04 5.41 -18.39
N TRP A 199 -10.19 5.37 -17.36
CA TRP A 199 -10.36 4.45 -16.23
C TRP A 199 -11.56 4.78 -15.37
N VAL A 200 -11.93 6.05 -15.28
CA VAL A 200 -13.10 6.51 -14.52
C VAL A 200 -14.38 5.90 -15.07
N GLU A 201 -14.52 5.81 -16.40
CA GLU A 201 -15.64 5.15 -17.06
C GLU A 201 -15.69 3.67 -16.69
N ILE A 202 -14.53 2.96 -16.75
CA ILE A 202 -14.42 1.55 -16.34
C ILE A 202 -14.89 1.35 -14.89
N PHE A 203 -14.46 2.21 -13.96
CA PHE A 203 -14.84 2.12 -12.55
C PHE A 203 -16.34 2.32 -12.34
N ILE A 204 -16.91 3.34 -12.99
CA ILE A 204 -18.35 3.64 -12.90
C ILE A 204 -19.17 2.52 -13.53
N GLU A 205 -18.78 2.03 -14.69
CA GLU A 205 -19.43 0.89 -15.35
C GLU A 205 -19.35 -0.36 -14.49
N ALA A 206 -18.25 -0.61 -13.79
CA ALA A 206 -18.14 -1.72 -12.86
C ALA A 206 -19.06 -1.57 -11.63
N GLY A 207 -19.59 -0.37 -11.37
CA GLY A 207 -20.44 -0.08 -10.21
C GLY A 207 -19.65 0.43 -9.00
N ALA A 208 -18.40 0.85 -9.19
CA ALA A 208 -17.60 1.50 -8.17
C ALA A 208 -17.85 3.01 -8.10
N VAL A 209 -17.62 3.60 -6.94
CA VAL A 209 -17.57 5.06 -6.75
C VAL A 209 -16.15 5.54 -6.95
N PHE A 210 -15.92 6.45 -7.90
CA PHE A 210 -14.64 7.14 -8.05
C PHE A 210 -14.72 8.53 -7.42
N SER A 211 -13.95 8.75 -6.37
CA SER A 211 -13.97 9.97 -5.56
C SER A 211 -12.89 10.95 -5.98
N THR A 212 -13.03 12.20 -5.55
CA THR A 212 -11.89 13.14 -5.54
C THR A 212 -10.81 12.71 -4.57
N PRO A 213 -9.56 13.18 -4.71
CA PRO A 213 -8.47 12.88 -3.76
C PRO A 213 -8.85 13.26 -2.33
N THR A 214 -8.83 12.28 -1.44
CA THR A 214 -9.15 12.42 -0.02
C THR A 214 -8.62 11.22 0.76
N CYS A 215 -8.57 11.30 2.09
CA CYS A 215 -8.30 10.13 2.93
C CYS A 215 -9.47 9.12 2.96
N GLY A 216 -10.67 9.51 2.51
CA GLY A 216 -11.85 8.64 2.55
C GLY A 216 -12.12 8.09 3.95
N PRO A 217 -12.42 6.80 4.08
CA PRO A 217 -12.71 6.17 5.37
C PRO A 217 -11.46 5.85 6.20
N CYS A 218 -10.24 6.07 5.67
CA CYS A 218 -8.98 5.71 6.33
C CYS A 218 -8.84 6.23 7.77
N LEU A 219 -9.48 7.36 8.10
CA LEU A 219 -9.48 7.94 9.46
C LEU A 219 -10.81 7.74 10.21
N GLY A 220 -11.80 7.08 9.61
CA GLY A 220 -13.12 6.89 10.22
C GLY A 220 -14.04 8.10 10.19
N GLY A 221 -13.75 9.14 9.41
CA GLY A 221 -14.46 10.41 9.44
C GLY A 221 -15.18 10.82 8.15
N HIS A 222 -14.97 10.11 7.05
CA HIS A 222 -15.50 10.51 5.75
C HIS A 222 -15.69 9.32 4.81
N MET A 223 -16.81 9.30 4.10
CA MET A 223 -17.15 8.37 3.01
C MET A 223 -16.77 6.89 3.28
N GLY A 224 -17.74 5.99 3.30
CA GLY A 224 -17.48 4.56 3.51
C GLY A 224 -17.17 4.18 4.96
N ILE A 225 -17.74 4.91 5.93
CA ILE A 225 -17.68 4.55 7.35
C ILE A 225 -18.35 3.19 7.56
N LEU A 226 -17.65 2.27 8.21
CA LEU A 226 -18.13 0.93 8.48
C LEU A 226 -19.11 0.91 9.64
N GLY A 227 -20.21 0.20 9.46
CA GLY A 227 -21.16 -0.14 10.51
C GLY A 227 -20.70 -1.32 11.36
N LYS A 228 -21.52 -1.67 12.36
CA LYS A 228 -21.26 -2.80 13.24
C LYS A 228 -21.17 -4.12 12.46
N GLY A 229 -20.05 -4.84 12.62
CA GLY A 229 -19.81 -6.14 12.02
C GLY A 229 -19.53 -6.12 10.52
N GLU A 230 -19.46 -4.95 9.89
CA GLU A 230 -19.09 -4.84 8.48
C GLU A 230 -17.59 -5.13 8.28
N ARG A 231 -17.27 -5.74 7.15
CA ARG A 231 -15.91 -6.13 6.74
C ARG A 231 -15.49 -5.38 5.49
N ALA A 232 -14.28 -4.81 5.54
CA ALA A 232 -13.71 -4.13 4.38
C ALA A 232 -12.34 -4.70 4.00
N VAL A 233 -12.12 -4.86 2.68
CA VAL A 233 -10.77 -4.96 2.12
C VAL A 233 -10.29 -3.56 1.76
N SER A 234 -9.09 -3.19 2.16
CA SER A 234 -8.59 -1.83 1.97
C SER A 234 -7.11 -1.79 1.61
N THR A 235 -6.76 -0.86 0.73
CA THR A 235 -5.36 -0.57 0.41
C THR A 235 -4.76 0.54 1.27
N THR A 236 -5.50 1.03 2.28
CA THR A 236 -5.00 2.01 3.25
C THR A 236 -3.95 1.43 4.18
N ASN A 237 -3.41 2.24 5.11
CA ASN A 237 -2.27 1.83 5.95
C ASN A 237 -2.67 0.97 7.14
N ARG A 238 -3.84 1.20 7.74
CA ARG A 238 -4.15 0.78 9.12
C ARG A 238 -5.47 0.05 9.21
N ASN A 239 -5.49 -0.99 10.06
CA ASN A 239 -6.67 -1.82 10.32
C ASN A 239 -6.96 -1.98 11.81
N PHE A 240 -6.56 -1.00 12.64
CA PHE A 240 -6.82 -1.00 14.07
C PHE A 240 -8.32 -1.00 14.40
N VAL A 241 -8.67 -1.44 15.60
CA VAL A 241 -10.05 -1.42 16.11
C VAL A 241 -10.71 -0.04 15.89
N GLY A 242 -11.85 -0.01 15.26
CA GLY A 242 -12.61 1.22 15.00
C GLY A 242 -11.99 2.18 13.96
N ARG A 243 -10.92 1.78 13.28
CA ARG A 243 -10.17 2.68 12.38
C ARG A 243 -11.01 3.28 11.25
N MET A 244 -11.97 2.52 10.71
CA MET A 244 -12.85 2.97 9.63
C MET A 244 -14.32 3.16 10.08
N GLY A 245 -14.60 3.20 11.37
CA GLY A 245 -15.95 3.36 11.86
C GLY A 245 -16.24 2.61 13.15
N HIS A 246 -17.19 1.67 13.13
CA HIS A 246 -17.60 0.94 14.31
C HIS A 246 -16.46 0.07 14.87
N ILE A 247 -16.40 -0.05 16.21
CA ILE A 247 -15.35 -0.84 16.90
C ILE A 247 -15.41 -2.35 16.58
N ASP A 248 -16.59 -2.86 16.24
CA ASP A 248 -16.81 -4.26 15.85
C ASP A 248 -16.66 -4.47 14.32
N SER A 249 -16.19 -3.46 13.56
CA SER A 249 -15.89 -3.64 12.14
C SER A 249 -14.49 -4.22 11.94
N GLU A 250 -14.31 -4.91 10.82
CA GLU A 250 -13.06 -5.59 10.49
C GLU A 250 -12.48 -5.01 9.19
N ILE A 251 -11.17 -4.72 9.19
CA ILE A 251 -10.46 -4.19 8.03
C ILE A 251 -9.33 -5.14 7.68
N TYR A 252 -9.31 -5.58 6.43
CA TYR A 252 -8.28 -6.43 5.83
C TYR A 252 -7.43 -5.58 4.89
N LEU A 253 -6.13 -5.40 5.19
CA LEU A 253 -5.24 -4.63 4.32
C LEU A 253 -4.70 -5.53 3.20
N SER A 254 -4.70 -5.03 1.98
CA SER A 254 -4.19 -5.76 0.82
C SER A 254 -3.68 -4.83 -0.29
N SER A 255 -3.07 -5.40 -1.31
CA SER A 255 -2.74 -4.70 -2.55
C SER A 255 -3.98 -4.34 -3.38
N PRO A 256 -3.88 -3.37 -4.31
CA PRO A 256 -4.98 -3.01 -5.21
C PRO A 256 -5.50 -4.19 -6.04
N ALA A 257 -4.63 -5.11 -6.45
CA ALA A 257 -5.03 -6.28 -7.21
C ALA A 257 -5.95 -7.21 -6.41
N VAL A 258 -5.58 -7.55 -5.17
CA VAL A 258 -6.43 -8.33 -4.25
C VAL A 258 -7.73 -7.61 -3.97
N ALA A 259 -7.67 -6.29 -3.70
CA ALA A 259 -8.85 -5.49 -3.41
C ALA A 259 -9.83 -5.46 -4.59
N ALA A 260 -9.34 -5.24 -5.82
CA ALA A 260 -10.16 -5.23 -7.02
C ALA A 260 -10.80 -6.60 -7.32
N ALA A 261 -10.05 -7.70 -7.19
CA ALA A 261 -10.57 -9.05 -7.34
C ALA A 261 -11.65 -9.36 -6.28
N SER A 262 -11.40 -8.96 -5.03
CA SER A 262 -12.36 -9.11 -3.93
C SER A 262 -13.65 -8.31 -4.14
N ALA A 263 -13.56 -7.13 -4.77
CA ALA A 263 -14.75 -6.34 -5.10
C ALA A 263 -15.69 -7.08 -6.08
N LEU A 264 -15.13 -7.86 -7.00
CA LEU A 264 -15.92 -8.62 -7.98
C LEU A 264 -16.66 -9.81 -7.37
N THR A 265 -16.03 -10.52 -6.46
CA THR A 265 -16.56 -11.75 -5.86
C THR A 265 -17.39 -11.49 -4.60
N GLY A 266 -17.08 -10.43 -3.85
CA GLY A 266 -17.62 -10.17 -2.53
C GLY A 266 -16.95 -10.96 -1.40
N TYR A 267 -15.79 -11.55 -1.69
CA TYR A 267 -14.93 -12.29 -0.76
C TYR A 267 -13.48 -11.89 -0.95
N ILE A 268 -12.63 -12.14 0.05
CA ILE A 268 -11.17 -11.99 -0.16
C ILE A 268 -10.74 -13.00 -1.22
N THR A 269 -10.16 -12.51 -2.32
CA THR A 269 -9.96 -13.30 -3.54
C THR A 269 -8.56 -13.13 -4.11
N ASP A 270 -7.97 -14.23 -4.55
CA ASP A 270 -6.72 -14.27 -5.29
C ASP A 270 -6.90 -13.59 -6.67
N PRO A 271 -6.16 -12.53 -7.00
CA PRO A 271 -6.27 -11.83 -8.27
C PRO A 271 -5.79 -12.65 -9.48
N THR A 272 -5.15 -13.80 -9.26
CA THR A 272 -4.65 -14.68 -10.32
C THR A 272 -5.69 -15.69 -10.83
N LYS A 273 -6.88 -15.78 -10.16
CA LYS A 273 -7.95 -16.74 -10.47
C LYS A 273 -9.12 -16.18 -11.28
#